data_1b71c077c489b8d4057216c345a2d99e
#
_entry.id   1b71c077c489b8d4057216c345a2d99e
#
_cell.length_a   1.000
_cell.length_b   1.000
_cell.length_c   1.000
_cell.angle_alpha   90.00
_cell.angle_beta   90.00
_cell.angle_gamma   90.00
#
_symmetry.space_group_name_H-M   'P 1'
#
loop_
_entity.id
_entity.type
_entity.pdbx_description
1 polymer ?
#
loop_
_entity_poly.entity_id
_entity_poly.type
_entity_poly.pdbx_seq_one_letter_code
_entity_poly.pdbx_strand_id
1 'polypeptide(L)' 'MLWDKISEKLSEKNWTVYKLCLKAGVGTAGIYRLRDGVVTDLYFDTVKKIADALEISTDELR' A
#
# COMPACT_ATOMS: atom_id res chain seq x y z
N MET A 1 -5.20 -0.51 -10.96
CA MET A 1 -5.82 -0.02 -9.72
C MET A 1 -4.78 0.05 -8.63
N LEU A 2 -5.02 0.82 -7.62
CA LEU A 2 -4.04 1.06 -6.54
C LEU A 2 -3.56 -0.24 -5.88
N TRP A 3 -4.49 -1.14 -5.55
CA TRP A 3 -4.11 -2.40 -4.92
C TRP A 3 -3.18 -3.24 -5.80
N ASP A 4 -3.43 -3.25 -7.11
CA ASP A 4 -2.59 -4.03 -8.04
C ASP A 4 -1.14 -3.56 -7.97
N LYS A 5 -0.94 -2.25 -7.91
CA LYS A 5 0.42 -1.68 -7.83
C LYS A 5 1.07 -1.98 -6.49
N ILE A 6 0.32 -1.85 -5.40
CA ILE A 6 0.83 -2.16 -4.06
C ILE A 6 1.20 -3.65 -3.98
N SER A 7 0.30 -4.51 -4.44
CA SER A 7 0.51 -5.96 -4.43
C SER A 7 1.76 -6.35 -5.22
N GLU A 8 1.95 -5.75 -6.38
CA GLU A 8 3.13 -6.00 -7.21
C GLU A 8 4.42 -5.64 -6.45
N LYS A 9 4.44 -4.49 -5.79
CA LYS A 9 5.62 -4.07 -5.03
C LYS A 9 5.88 -4.95 -3.82
N LEU A 10 4.83 -5.39 -3.14
CA LEU A 10 4.97 -6.33 -2.02
C LEU A 10 5.58 -7.65 -2.49
N SER A 11 5.11 -8.14 -3.64
CA SER A 11 5.61 -9.38 -4.22
C SER A 11 7.11 -9.26 -4.55
N GLU A 12 7.51 -8.14 -5.14
CA GLU A 12 8.91 -7.89 -5.48
C GLU A 12 9.81 -7.90 -4.26
N LYS A 13 9.31 -7.43 -3.11
CA LYS A 13 10.08 -7.34 -1.86
C LYS A 13 9.88 -8.53 -0.94
N ASN A 14 8.98 -9.45 -1.29
CA ASN A 14 8.58 -10.55 -0.40
C ASN A 14 8.01 -10.05 0.92
N TRP A 15 7.27 -8.95 0.90
CA TRP A 15 6.64 -8.38 2.08
C TRP A 15 5.18 -8.80 2.17
N THR A 16 4.71 -8.97 3.40
CA THR A 16 3.28 -9.12 3.67
C THR A 16 2.63 -7.74 3.83
N VAL A 17 1.30 -7.70 3.79
CA VAL A 17 0.56 -6.48 4.08
C VAL A 17 0.90 -5.96 5.48
N TYR A 18 0.99 -6.87 6.45
CA TYR A 18 1.33 -6.51 7.82
C TYR A 18 2.69 -5.81 7.90
N LYS A 19 3.67 -6.36 7.22
CA LYS A 19 5.02 -5.77 7.21
C LYS A 19 5.00 -4.38 6.58
N LEU A 20 4.27 -4.21 5.48
CA LEU A 20 4.13 -2.91 4.84
C LEU A 20 3.51 -1.89 5.80
N CYS A 21 2.44 -2.27 6.49
CA CYS A 21 1.77 -1.38 7.42
C CYS A 21 2.67 -0.97 8.58
N LEU A 22 3.48 -1.89 9.09
CA LEU A 22 4.46 -1.58 10.13
C LEU A 22 5.49 -0.58 9.63
N LYS A 23 6.01 -0.79 8.43
CA LYS A 23 7.02 0.10 7.84
C LYS A 23 6.44 1.48 7.51
N ALA A 24 5.22 1.52 7.01
CA ALA A 24 4.58 2.77 6.62
C ALA A 24 3.97 3.52 7.81
N GLY A 25 3.76 2.85 8.93
CA GLY A 25 3.13 3.45 10.10
C GLY A 25 1.64 3.71 9.89
N VAL A 26 0.96 2.85 9.11
CA VAL A 26 -0.47 2.97 8.85
C VAL A 26 -1.21 1.75 9.40
N GLY A 27 -2.52 1.91 9.62
CA GLY A 27 -3.35 0.80 10.09
C GLY A 27 -3.58 -0.24 9.00
N THR A 28 -3.73 -1.50 9.41
CA THR A 28 -3.93 -2.60 8.48
C THR A 28 -5.33 -2.64 7.88
N ALA A 29 -6.33 -2.14 8.62
CA ALA A 29 -7.74 -2.24 8.20
C ALA A 29 -7.99 -1.61 6.82
N GLY A 30 -7.45 -0.42 6.57
CA GLY A 30 -7.63 0.27 5.30
C GLY A 30 -7.02 -0.50 4.13
N ILE A 31 -5.86 -1.09 4.34
CA ILE A 31 -5.17 -1.86 3.32
C ILE A 31 -5.94 -3.16 3.02
N TYR A 32 -6.44 -3.83 4.04
CA TYR A 32 -7.25 -5.04 3.83
C TYR A 32 -8.55 -4.72 3.08
N ARG A 33 -9.18 -3.59 3.37
CA ARG A 33 -10.38 -3.17 2.63
C ARG A 33 -10.06 -2.90 1.17
N LEU A 34 -8.90 -2.31 0.90
CA LEU A 34 -8.45 -2.08 -0.47
C LEU A 34 -8.20 -3.41 -1.17
N ARG A 35 -7.54 -4.34 -0.50
CA ARG A 35 -7.28 -5.68 -1.03
C ARG A 35 -8.58 -6.41 -1.37
N ASP A 36 -9.57 -6.30 -0.49
CA ASP A 36 -10.84 -7.03 -0.64
C ASP A 36 -11.83 -6.31 -1.56
N GLY A 37 -11.46 -5.16 -2.08
CA GLY A 37 -12.31 -4.41 -3.00
C GLY A 37 -13.43 -3.61 -2.33
N VAL A 38 -13.40 -3.49 -1.00
CA VAL A 38 -14.39 -2.70 -0.26
C VAL A 38 -14.23 -1.22 -0.55
N VAL A 39 -12.98 -0.78 -0.71
CA VAL A 39 -12.65 0.58 -1.16
C VAL A 39 -11.74 0.48 -2.37
N THR A 40 -11.72 1.53 -3.20
CA THR A 40 -10.93 1.54 -4.44
C THR A 40 -9.73 2.47 -4.37
N ASP A 41 -9.65 3.28 -3.32
CA ASP A 41 -8.54 4.21 -3.15
C ASP A 41 -8.32 4.46 -1.65
N LEU A 42 -7.24 5.16 -1.32
CA LEU A 42 -6.87 5.53 0.03
C LEU A 42 -6.62 7.03 0.07
N TYR A 43 -6.61 7.60 1.28
CA TYR A 43 -6.24 9.00 1.44
C TYR A 43 -4.82 9.22 0.93
N PHE A 44 -4.58 10.41 0.38
CA PHE A 44 -3.27 10.73 -0.18
C PHE A 44 -2.13 10.56 0.84
N ASP A 45 -2.36 10.98 2.08
CA ASP A 45 -1.35 10.83 3.13
C ASP A 45 -0.97 9.37 3.35
N THR A 46 -1.96 8.47 3.29
CA THR A 46 -1.71 7.03 3.43
C THR A 46 -0.92 6.51 2.24
N VAL A 47 -1.30 6.92 1.03
CA VAL A 47 -0.59 6.52 -0.19
C VAL A 47 0.86 6.99 -0.14
N LYS A 48 1.08 8.22 0.33
CA LYS A 48 2.43 8.77 0.46
C LYS A 48 3.27 7.96 1.44
N LYS A 49 2.71 7.61 2.59
CA LYS A 49 3.41 6.78 3.59
C LYS A 49 3.77 5.41 3.03
N ILE A 50 2.86 4.81 2.26
CA ILE A 50 3.11 3.52 1.62
C ILE A 50 4.23 3.65 0.59
N ALA A 51 4.19 4.67 -0.24
CA ALA A 51 5.24 4.91 -1.24
C ALA A 51 6.60 5.11 -0.56
N ASP A 52 6.64 5.90 0.51
CA ASP A 52 7.88 6.12 1.26
C ASP A 52 8.43 4.81 1.84
N ALA A 53 7.55 3.97 2.39
CA ALA A 53 7.94 2.67 2.95
C ALA A 53 8.49 1.73 1.88
N LEU A 54 7.94 1.81 0.67
CA LEU A 54 8.38 1.01 -0.46
C LEU A 54 9.57 1.65 -1.20
N GLU A 55 9.97 2.85 -0.79
CA GLU A 55 11.07 3.60 -1.41
C GLU A 55 10.81 3.91 -2.89
N ILE A 56 9.56 4.26 -3.19
CA ILE A 56 9.14 4.64 -4.55
C ILE A 56 8.38 5.96 -4.49
N SER A 57 8.14 6.56 -5.66
CA SER A 57 7.32 7.76 -5.72
C SER A 57 5.84 7.37 -5.72
N THR A 58 4.97 8.32 -5.35
CA THR A 58 3.52 8.08 -5.38
C THR A 58 3.02 7.81 -6.80
N ASP A 59 3.70 8.35 -7.80
CA ASP A 59 3.35 8.13 -9.22
C ASP A 59 3.41 6.66 -9.60
N GLU A 60 4.29 5.89 -8.97
CA GLU A 60 4.41 4.46 -9.28
C GLU A 60 3.25 3.64 -8.73
N LEU A 61 2.46 4.20 -7.81
CA LEU A 61 1.29 3.54 -7.25
C LEU A 61 0.00 3.90 -7.99
N ARG A 62 0.04 4.87 -8.90
CA ARG A 62 -1.13 5.36 -9.62
C ARG A 62 -1.07 5.06 -11.14
#